data_9a514633ca8e3b11f832e77dd9e9067c
#
_entry.id   9a514633ca8e3b11f832e77dd9e9067c
#
_cell.length_a   1.000
_cell.length_b   1.000
_cell.length_c   1.000
_cell.angle_alpha   90.00
_cell.angle_beta   90.00
_cell.angle_gamma   90.00
#
_symmetry.space_group_name_H-M   'P 1'
#
loop_
_entity.id
_entity.type
_entity.pdbx_description
1 polymer ?
#
loop_
_entity_poly.entity_id
_entity_poly.type
_entity_poly.pdbx_seq_one_letter_code
_entity_poly.pdbx_strand_id
1 'polypeptide(L)'
;PTYILGSLTANGRVILINQSGVIFGNGARVDVDSLIASTLNLTNQNFLNNMFSFENLGGSGSILNEGQLKAFSGGMIALVAPVISNAGTIQVDSGTAGLFAGDKVTLALDGNRLVKYTIDQGTLNALIQNNGAIKVAEGLVVLSAKGVEQVSKSVVNTGGLIAATGITEVGGKIILEGDEVTL
;
A
#
# COMPACT_ATOMS: atom_id res chain seq x y z
N PRO A 1 10.76 -8.65 -11.62
CA PRO A 1 9.63 -8.58 -10.67
C PRO A 1 9.41 -9.90 -9.93
N THR A 2 8.81 -9.80 -8.74
CA THR A 2 8.21 -10.95 -8.05
C THR A 2 6.79 -11.15 -8.56
N TYR A 3 6.44 -12.37 -8.92
CA TYR A 3 5.09 -12.74 -9.35
C TYR A 3 4.43 -13.64 -8.31
N ILE A 4 3.30 -13.22 -7.79
CA ILE A 4 2.41 -14.04 -6.97
C ILE A 4 1.22 -14.41 -7.85
N LEU A 5 1.12 -15.67 -8.25
CA LEU A 5 0.08 -16.14 -9.18
C LEU A 5 -0.89 -17.14 -8.53
N GLY A 6 -0.61 -17.54 -7.31
CA GLY A 6 -1.40 -18.50 -6.54
C GLY A 6 -1.66 -18.00 -5.12
N SER A 7 -1.82 -18.92 -4.18
CA SER A 7 -2.16 -18.61 -2.80
C SER A 7 -0.90 -18.34 -1.96
N LEU A 8 -0.96 -17.27 -1.17
CA LEU A 8 0.01 -16.92 -0.14
C LEU A 8 -0.74 -16.73 1.16
N THR A 9 -0.52 -17.60 2.13
CA THR A 9 -1.20 -17.55 3.43
C THR A 9 -0.19 -17.49 4.56
N ALA A 10 -0.45 -16.67 5.57
CA ALA A 10 0.36 -16.59 6.78
C ALA A 10 -0.48 -16.11 7.96
N ASN A 11 -0.16 -16.62 9.16
CA ASN A 11 -0.72 -16.17 10.43
C ASN A 11 0.13 -15.07 11.09
N GLY A 12 0.67 -14.18 10.29
CA GLY A 12 1.54 -13.09 10.73
C GLY A 12 1.72 -12.04 9.67
N ARG A 13 2.68 -11.15 9.88
CA ARG A 13 3.05 -10.12 8.91
C ARG A 13 3.95 -10.69 7.83
N VAL A 14 3.57 -10.47 6.60
CA VAL A 14 4.39 -10.76 5.41
C VAL A 14 4.95 -9.45 4.86
N ILE A 15 6.25 -9.42 4.60
CA ILE A 15 6.93 -8.29 3.95
C ILE A 15 7.55 -8.79 2.67
N LEU A 16 7.10 -8.28 1.52
CA LEU A 16 7.62 -8.59 0.20
C LEU A 16 8.36 -7.37 -0.34
N ILE A 17 9.65 -7.51 -0.62
CA ILE A 17 10.47 -6.42 -1.17
C ILE A 17 11.13 -6.90 -2.45
N ASN A 18 10.86 -6.17 -3.55
CA ASN A 18 11.58 -6.37 -4.81
C ASN A 18 11.64 -5.06 -5.61
N GLN A 19 12.82 -4.47 -5.71
CA GLN A 19 13.04 -3.20 -6.40
C GLN A 19 12.74 -3.25 -7.91
N SER A 20 12.66 -4.47 -8.49
CA SER A 20 12.27 -4.67 -9.90
C SER A 20 10.76 -4.78 -10.11
N GLY A 21 9.97 -4.76 -9.02
CA GLY A 21 8.51 -4.81 -9.06
C GLY A 21 7.89 -6.00 -8.31
N VAL A 22 6.62 -5.83 -7.93
CA VAL A 22 5.78 -6.87 -7.33
C VAL A 22 4.45 -6.94 -8.08
N ILE A 23 4.09 -8.13 -8.54
CA ILE A 23 2.87 -8.37 -9.32
C ILE A 23 2.06 -9.46 -8.63
N PHE A 24 0.87 -9.09 -8.18
CA PHE A 24 -0.15 -10.04 -7.76
C PHE A 24 -1.09 -10.25 -8.96
N GLY A 25 -0.92 -11.38 -9.65
CA GLY A 25 -1.69 -11.67 -10.86
C GLY A 25 -3.15 -12.01 -10.57
N ASN A 26 -3.95 -12.12 -11.61
CA ASN A 26 -5.41 -12.36 -11.53
C ASN A 26 -5.82 -13.59 -10.69
N GLY A 27 -4.97 -14.63 -10.62
CA GLY A 27 -5.19 -15.81 -9.77
C GLY A 27 -4.66 -15.70 -8.34
N ALA A 28 -3.98 -14.59 -7.99
CA ALA A 28 -3.38 -14.41 -6.68
C ALA A 28 -4.44 -14.32 -5.58
N ARG A 29 -4.20 -15.04 -4.50
CA ARG A 29 -4.97 -14.97 -3.25
C ARG A 29 -4.00 -14.84 -2.09
N VAL A 30 -4.01 -13.68 -1.46
CA VAL A 30 -3.19 -13.39 -0.28
C VAL A 30 -4.10 -13.26 0.92
N ASP A 31 -3.91 -14.14 1.91
CA ASP A 31 -4.65 -14.17 3.16
C ASP A 31 -3.64 -14.17 4.32
N VAL A 32 -3.47 -13.02 4.96
CA VAL A 32 -2.43 -12.81 5.96
C VAL A 32 -2.93 -11.93 7.11
N ASP A 33 -2.21 -11.88 8.25
CA ASP A 33 -2.54 -10.90 9.28
C ASP A 33 -2.22 -9.47 8.81
N SER A 34 -1.07 -9.30 8.16
CA SER A 34 -0.68 -8.03 7.53
C SER A 34 0.24 -8.26 6.34
N LEU A 35 0.12 -7.41 5.33
CA LEU A 35 0.99 -7.39 4.17
C LEU A 35 1.65 -6.02 4.02
N ILE A 36 2.96 -6.02 3.85
CA ILE A 36 3.69 -4.88 3.29
C ILE A 36 4.34 -5.35 2.00
N ALA A 37 3.95 -4.81 0.87
CA ALA A 37 4.63 -5.05 -0.40
C ALA A 37 5.33 -3.75 -0.84
N SER A 38 6.63 -3.83 -1.15
CA SER A 38 7.40 -2.66 -1.50
C SER A 38 8.34 -2.91 -2.68
N THR A 39 8.49 -1.89 -3.52
CA THR A 39 9.59 -1.80 -4.48
C THR A 39 10.72 -0.90 -3.98
N LEU A 40 10.55 -0.30 -2.81
CA LEU A 40 11.60 0.40 -2.10
C LEU A 40 12.34 -0.58 -1.18
N ASN A 41 13.61 -0.30 -0.93
CA ASN A 41 14.45 -1.13 -0.07
C ASN A 41 14.17 -0.87 1.41
N LEU A 42 14.23 -1.91 2.21
CA LEU A 42 14.25 -1.87 3.67
C LEU A 42 15.55 -2.53 4.13
N THR A 43 16.39 -1.80 4.85
CA THR A 43 17.64 -2.40 5.35
C THR A 43 17.39 -3.43 6.43
N ASN A 44 18.26 -4.44 6.52
CA ASN A 44 18.18 -5.46 7.57
C ASN A 44 18.21 -4.83 8.98
N GLN A 45 19.00 -3.78 9.17
CA GLN A 45 19.08 -3.08 10.44
C GLN A 45 17.76 -2.38 10.80
N ASN A 46 17.14 -1.70 9.85
CA ASN A 46 15.84 -1.07 10.05
C ASN A 46 14.77 -2.12 10.36
N PHE A 47 14.76 -3.23 9.63
CA PHE A 47 13.85 -4.34 9.89
C PHE A 47 14.01 -4.90 11.31
N LEU A 48 15.23 -5.20 11.75
CA LEU A 48 15.52 -5.73 13.07
C LEU A 48 15.17 -4.76 14.21
N ASN A 49 15.25 -3.46 13.94
CA ASN A 49 14.91 -2.40 14.88
C ASN A 49 13.42 -1.98 14.81
N ASN A 50 12.59 -2.71 14.06
CA ASN A 50 11.18 -2.37 13.80
C ASN A 50 11.00 -0.95 13.20
N MET A 51 11.99 -0.45 12.47
CA MET A 51 11.94 0.81 11.75
C MET A 51 11.57 0.55 10.28
N PHE A 52 10.31 0.76 9.93
CA PHE A 52 9.82 0.50 8.57
C PHE A 52 9.98 1.75 7.69
N SER A 53 11.23 2.14 7.47
CA SER A 53 11.61 3.21 6.54
C SER A 53 12.13 2.59 5.26
N PHE A 54 11.36 2.76 4.20
CA PHE A 54 11.61 2.24 2.86
C PHE A 54 12.21 3.34 1.99
N GLU A 55 13.26 3.04 1.23
CA GLU A 55 13.96 4.01 0.41
C GLU A 55 14.30 3.46 -0.98
N ASN A 56 14.07 4.27 -2.01
CA ASN A 56 14.43 3.92 -3.38
C ASN A 56 15.95 4.05 -3.57
N LEU A 57 16.60 2.96 -3.95
CA LEU A 57 18.03 2.91 -4.26
C LEU A 57 18.30 2.87 -5.77
N GLY A 58 17.43 3.51 -6.56
CA GLY A 58 17.53 3.55 -8.02
C GLY A 58 16.71 2.47 -8.74
N GLY A 59 15.83 1.78 -8.03
CA GLY A 59 14.87 0.87 -8.64
C GLY A 59 13.76 1.61 -9.38
N SER A 60 13.26 1.03 -10.47
CA SER A 60 12.12 1.54 -11.26
C SER A 60 10.89 0.64 -11.19
N GLY A 61 10.85 -0.28 -10.22
CA GLY A 61 9.77 -1.22 -10.08
C GLY A 61 8.45 -0.56 -9.67
N SER A 62 7.35 -1.16 -10.09
CA SER A 62 5.99 -0.78 -9.70
C SER A 62 5.29 -1.93 -8.98
N ILE A 63 4.20 -1.63 -8.31
CA ILE A 63 3.30 -2.65 -7.77
C ILE A 63 2.04 -2.71 -8.62
N LEU A 64 1.70 -3.91 -9.07
CA LEU A 64 0.45 -4.21 -9.75
C LEU A 64 -0.33 -5.27 -8.95
N ASN A 65 -1.56 -4.96 -8.61
CA ASN A 65 -2.49 -5.93 -8.05
C ASN A 65 -3.66 -6.18 -9.02
N GLU A 66 -3.78 -7.42 -9.50
CA GLU A 66 -4.92 -7.92 -10.25
C GLU A 66 -5.65 -9.04 -9.48
N GLY A 67 -5.10 -9.46 -8.34
CA GLY A 67 -5.60 -10.53 -7.50
C GLY A 67 -6.43 -10.06 -6.31
N GLN A 68 -6.52 -10.92 -5.32
CA GLN A 68 -7.22 -10.66 -4.06
C GLN A 68 -6.20 -10.59 -2.93
N LEU A 69 -6.10 -9.43 -2.30
CA LEU A 69 -5.28 -9.22 -1.11
C LEU A 69 -6.21 -9.05 0.08
N LYS A 70 -6.06 -9.91 1.09
CA LYS A 70 -6.85 -9.85 2.30
C LYS A 70 -5.96 -9.82 3.54
N ALA A 71 -6.24 -8.88 4.43
CA ALA A 71 -5.71 -8.88 5.78
C ALA A 71 -6.82 -9.13 6.79
N PHE A 72 -6.48 -9.90 7.85
CA PHE A 72 -7.42 -10.21 8.92
C PHE A 72 -7.68 -9.01 9.84
N SER A 73 -8.63 -9.17 10.74
CA SER A 73 -9.09 -8.10 11.64
C SER A 73 -7.94 -7.48 12.44
N GLY A 74 -7.87 -6.16 12.39
CA GLY A 74 -6.83 -5.36 13.06
C GLY A 74 -5.50 -5.28 12.29
N GLY A 75 -5.41 -5.91 11.13
CA GLY A 75 -4.21 -5.91 10.30
C GLY A 75 -4.11 -4.73 9.34
N MET A 76 -3.18 -4.86 8.37
CA MET A 76 -3.05 -3.87 7.31
C MET A 76 -2.61 -4.50 6.00
N ILE A 77 -2.93 -3.81 4.91
CA ILE A 77 -2.28 -3.97 3.61
C ILE A 77 -1.63 -2.65 3.27
N ALA A 78 -0.31 -2.62 3.14
CA ALA A 78 0.45 -1.46 2.73
C ALA A 78 1.21 -1.77 1.43
N LEU A 79 0.93 -1.00 0.38
CA LEU A 79 1.66 -1.05 -0.88
C LEU A 79 2.52 0.21 -0.98
N VAL A 80 3.84 0.03 -1.21
CA VAL A 80 4.83 1.12 -1.16
C VAL A 80 5.69 1.07 -2.41
N ALA A 81 5.52 2.03 -3.31
CA ALA A 81 6.26 2.10 -4.58
C ALA A 81 6.12 3.48 -5.22
N PRO A 82 6.99 3.89 -6.16
CA PRO A 82 6.75 5.09 -6.96
C PRO A 82 5.43 5.03 -7.74
N VAL A 83 5.09 3.86 -8.29
CA VAL A 83 3.87 3.62 -9.07
C VAL A 83 3.13 2.41 -8.52
N ILE A 84 1.86 2.60 -8.22
CA ILE A 84 0.97 1.55 -7.68
C ILE A 84 -0.30 1.50 -8.51
N SER A 85 -0.65 0.30 -8.99
CA SER A 85 -1.89 0.04 -9.72
C SER A 85 -2.68 -1.08 -9.05
N ASN A 86 -3.92 -0.81 -8.72
CA ASN A 86 -4.86 -1.80 -8.23
C ASN A 86 -6.01 -2.00 -9.23
N ALA A 87 -6.05 -3.15 -9.86
CA ALA A 87 -7.14 -3.62 -10.71
C ALA A 87 -7.90 -4.80 -10.08
N GLY A 88 -7.37 -5.34 -8.97
CA GLY A 88 -7.95 -6.44 -8.21
C GLY A 88 -8.73 -5.96 -6.98
N THR A 89 -8.70 -6.75 -5.92
CA THR A 89 -9.39 -6.44 -4.67
C THR A 89 -8.40 -6.37 -3.52
N ILE A 90 -8.52 -5.32 -2.71
CA ILE A 90 -7.84 -5.17 -1.43
C ILE A 90 -8.92 -5.13 -0.36
N GLN A 91 -8.85 -6.04 0.62
CA GLN A 91 -9.81 -6.13 1.71
C GLN A 91 -9.11 -6.20 3.06
N VAL A 92 -9.53 -5.38 4.00
CA VAL A 92 -9.06 -5.41 5.38
C VAL A 92 -10.25 -5.34 6.32
N ASP A 93 -10.29 -6.26 7.28
CA ASP A 93 -11.32 -6.28 8.30
C ASP A 93 -10.80 -5.53 9.55
N SER A 94 -11.40 -4.39 9.90
CA SER A 94 -11.07 -3.53 11.06
C SER A 94 -9.60 -3.12 11.11
N GLY A 95 -9.07 -2.54 10.02
CA GLY A 95 -7.65 -2.16 9.94
C GLY A 95 -7.38 -1.08 8.92
N THR A 96 -6.26 -1.18 8.22
CA THR A 96 -5.83 -0.16 7.26
C THR A 96 -5.48 -0.75 5.91
N ALA A 97 -6.02 -0.18 4.84
CA ALA A 97 -5.51 -0.35 3.48
C ALA A 97 -4.80 0.95 3.06
N GLY A 98 -3.48 0.89 2.85
CA GLY A 98 -2.65 2.05 2.50
C GLY A 98 -1.88 1.82 1.22
N LEU A 99 -1.95 2.78 0.29
CA LEU A 99 -1.16 2.86 -0.93
C LEU A 99 -0.33 4.13 -0.85
N PHE A 100 1.00 3.99 -0.87
CA PHE A 100 1.93 5.09 -0.61
C PHE A 100 2.92 5.23 -1.77
N ALA A 101 2.79 6.30 -2.56
CA ALA A 101 3.64 6.53 -3.72
C ALA A 101 4.68 7.62 -3.44
N GLY A 102 5.95 7.23 -3.46
CA GLY A 102 7.10 8.09 -3.21
C GLY A 102 8.42 7.34 -3.33
N ASP A 103 9.54 8.03 -3.15
CA ASP A 103 10.90 7.46 -3.15
C ASP A 103 11.42 7.15 -1.74
N LYS A 104 10.82 7.77 -0.71
CA LYS A 104 11.08 7.40 0.68
C LYS A 104 9.79 7.47 1.47
N VAL A 105 9.46 6.35 2.12
CA VAL A 105 8.21 6.20 2.88
C VAL A 105 8.51 5.56 4.22
N THR A 106 8.03 6.17 5.29
CA THR A 106 8.15 5.63 6.64
C THR A 106 6.77 5.25 7.18
N LEU A 107 6.66 4.01 7.65
CA LEU A 107 5.46 3.48 8.30
C LEU A 107 5.78 3.25 9.78
N ALA A 108 5.02 3.88 10.66
CA ALA A 108 5.07 3.60 12.09
C ALA A 108 3.97 2.59 12.43
N LEU A 109 4.36 1.48 13.01
CA LEU A 109 3.48 0.36 13.30
C LEU A 109 3.40 0.09 14.81
N ASP A 110 2.22 -0.30 15.28
CA ASP A 110 2.00 -0.91 16.58
C ASP A 110 1.46 -2.33 16.35
N GLY A 111 2.30 -3.34 16.60
CA GLY A 111 2.00 -4.72 16.18
C GLY A 111 1.77 -4.78 14.67
N ASN A 112 0.61 -5.25 14.25
CA ASN A 112 0.21 -5.35 12.84
C ASN A 112 -0.60 -4.15 12.34
N ARG A 113 -0.74 -3.08 13.15
CA ARG A 113 -1.56 -1.91 12.84
C ARG A 113 -0.69 -0.74 12.38
N LEU A 114 -1.15 -0.02 11.37
CA LEU A 114 -0.55 1.26 10.96
C LEU A 114 -1.01 2.37 11.92
N VAL A 115 -0.04 3.03 12.56
CA VAL A 115 -0.30 4.17 13.46
C VAL A 115 -0.07 5.49 12.73
N LYS A 116 0.99 5.56 11.92
CA LYS A 116 1.35 6.75 11.17
C LYS A 116 2.07 6.37 9.88
N TYR A 117 1.90 7.19 8.86
CA TYR A 117 2.69 7.12 7.63
C TYR A 117 3.28 8.50 7.33
N THR A 118 4.40 8.50 6.61
CA THR A 118 5.04 9.72 6.09
C THR A 118 5.66 9.39 4.74
N ILE A 119 5.37 10.19 3.71
CA ILE A 119 6.13 10.16 2.47
C ILE A 119 7.25 11.20 2.62
N ASP A 120 8.43 10.72 3.01
CA ASP A 120 9.59 11.57 3.33
C ASP A 120 10.16 12.21 2.06
N GLN A 121 10.19 11.44 0.95
CA GLN A 121 10.63 11.94 -0.35
C GLN A 121 9.63 11.57 -1.44
N GLY A 122 9.29 12.55 -2.27
CA GLY A 122 8.49 12.37 -3.47
C GLY A 122 9.30 11.72 -4.60
N THR A 123 8.60 11.20 -5.60
CA THR A 123 9.20 10.60 -6.81
C THR A 123 8.73 11.33 -8.07
N LEU A 124 9.52 11.26 -9.15
CA LEU A 124 9.23 11.95 -10.41
C LEU A 124 7.89 11.52 -11.06
N ASN A 125 7.45 10.29 -10.81
CA ASN A 125 6.24 9.72 -11.41
C ASN A 125 5.33 9.13 -10.34
N ALA A 126 5.10 9.86 -9.25
CA ALA A 126 4.21 9.40 -8.19
C ALA A 126 2.79 9.17 -8.74
N LEU A 127 2.38 7.90 -8.82
CA LEU A 127 1.07 7.52 -9.32
C LEU A 127 0.43 6.43 -8.47
N ILE A 128 -0.79 6.68 -8.05
CA ILE A 128 -1.69 5.65 -7.52
C ILE A 128 -2.90 5.59 -8.44
N GLN A 129 -3.13 4.42 -9.04
CA GLN A 129 -4.28 4.14 -9.88
C GLN A 129 -5.10 3.01 -9.28
N ASN A 130 -6.34 3.29 -8.91
CA ASN A 130 -7.27 2.28 -8.43
C ASN A 130 -8.44 2.12 -9.39
N ASN A 131 -8.41 1.04 -10.17
CA ASN A 131 -9.50 0.64 -11.06
C ASN A 131 -10.27 -0.59 -10.50
N GLY A 132 -9.77 -1.18 -9.43
CA GLY A 132 -10.36 -2.31 -8.73
C GLY A 132 -11.17 -1.90 -7.49
N ALA A 133 -11.13 -2.71 -6.46
CA ALA A 133 -11.86 -2.45 -5.22
C ALA A 133 -10.94 -2.41 -4.01
N ILE A 134 -11.11 -1.38 -3.17
CA ILE A 134 -10.49 -1.30 -1.84
C ILE A 134 -11.61 -1.24 -0.82
N LYS A 135 -11.69 -2.23 0.08
CA LYS A 135 -12.76 -2.38 1.05
C LYS A 135 -12.18 -2.54 2.44
N VAL A 136 -12.51 -1.64 3.34
CA VAL A 136 -12.14 -1.71 4.75
C VAL A 136 -13.39 -1.60 5.60
N ALA A 137 -13.64 -2.62 6.42
CA ALA A 137 -14.70 -2.56 7.42
C ALA A 137 -14.13 -1.95 8.70
N GLU A 138 -14.78 -0.93 9.23
CA GLU A 138 -14.40 -0.28 10.50
C GLU A 138 -12.93 0.15 10.58
N GLY A 139 -12.42 0.87 9.55
CA GLY A 139 -11.02 1.22 9.51
C GLY A 139 -10.68 2.36 8.57
N LEU A 140 -9.45 2.36 8.07
CA LEU A 140 -8.86 3.45 7.33
C LEU A 140 -8.42 3.00 5.93
N VAL A 141 -8.83 3.75 4.91
CA VAL A 141 -8.23 3.68 3.57
C VAL A 141 -7.40 4.94 3.34
N VAL A 142 -6.15 4.76 2.93
CA VAL A 142 -5.24 5.87 2.59
C VAL A 142 -4.66 5.65 1.20
N LEU A 143 -4.80 6.63 0.33
CA LEU A 143 -4.08 6.72 -0.92
C LEU A 143 -3.29 8.04 -0.87
N SER A 144 -1.97 7.95 -0.73
CA SER A 144 -1.12 9.12 -0.58
C SER A 144 0.05 9.05 -1.57
N ALA A 145 0.14 10.04 -2.45
CA ALA A 145 1.18 10.16 -3.47
C ALA A 145 1.90 11.50 -3.33
N LYS A 146 3.23 11.48 -3.39
CA LYS A 146 4.05 12.69 -3.33
C LYS A 146 4.98 12.78 -4.53
N GLY A 147 4.83 13.85 -5.30
CA GLY A 147 5.74 14.22 -6.38
C GLY A 147 6.99 14.94 -5.88
N VAL A 148 7.95 15.15 -6.78
CA VAL A 148 9.10 16.02 -6.50
C VAL A 148 8.65 17.46 -6.64
N GLU A 149 8.74 18.22 -5.58
CA GLU A 149 8.35 19.63 -5.57
C GLU A 149 8.94 20.41 -6.74
N GLN A 150 8.14 21.23 -7.42
CA GLN A 150 8.47 22.07 -8.59
C GLN A 150 8.86 21.33 -9.88
N VAL A 151 8.97 19.98 -9.86
CA VAL A 151 9.42 19.20 -11.04
C VAL A 151 8.34 18.29 -11.58
N SER A 152 7.59 17.63 -10.71
CA SER A 152 6.54 16.69 -11.10
C SER A 152 5.35 16.74 -10.15
N LYS A 153 4.15 16.50 -10.69
CA LYS A 153 2.93 16.34 -9.89
C LYS A 153 2.74 14.89 -9.51
N SER A 154 2.24 14.68 -8.30
CA SER A 154 1.74 13.39 -7.87
C SER A 154 0.28 13.21 -8.29
N VAL A 155 -0.09 12.00 -8.70
CA VAL A 155 -1.44 11.68 -9.17
C VAL A 155 -2.04 10.56 -8.36
N VAL A 156 -3.24 10.79 -7.84
CA VAL A 156 -4.12 9.76 -7.29
C VAL A 156 -5.36 9.70 -8.15
N ASN A 157 -5.55 8.58 -8.85
CA ASN A 157 -6.69 8.36 -9.73
C ASN A 157 -7.46 7.11 -9.26
N THR A 158 -8.75 7.27 -9.00
CA THR A 158 -9.60 6.16 -8.56
C THR A 158 -10.90 6.12 -9.36
N GLY A 159 -10.90 5.36 -10.45
CA GLY A 159 -12.11 4.98 -11.18
C GLY A 159 -12.79 3.74 -10.60
N GLY A 160 -12.17 3.10 -9.61
CA GLY A 160 -12.68 1.92 -8.94
C GLY A 160 -13.43 2.23 -7.63
N LEU A 161 -13.81 1.16 -6.93
CA LEU A 161 -14.51 1.28 -5.65
C LEU A 161 -13.52 1.52 -4.50
N ILE A 162 -13.81 2.51 -3.66
CA ILE A 162 -13.21 2.66 -2.34
C ILE A 162 -14.33 2.69 -1.30
N ALA A 163 -14.31 1.79 -0.35
CA ALA A 163 -15.28 1.73 0.72
C ALA A 163 -14.61 1.56 2.08
N ALA A 164 -14.81 2.51 2.97
CA ALA A 164 -14.49 2.39 4.38
C ALA A 164 -15.80 2.48 5.15
N THR A 165 -16.25 1.38 5.74
CA THR A 165 -17.52 1.31 6.46
C THR A 165 -17.27 1.21 7.96
N GLY A 166 -18.19 1.67 8.77
CA GLY A 166 -18.12 1.56 10.22
C GLY A 166 -19.53 1.47 10.82
N ILE A 167 -19.65 0.71 11.91
CA ILE A 167 -20.90 0.52 12.63
C ILE A 167 -20.94 1.37 13.92
N THR A 168 -19.78 1.91 14.33
CA THR A 168 -19.61 2.66 15.58
C THR A 168 -19.29 4.14 15.30
N GLU A 169 -19.25 4.95 16.36
CA GLU A 169 -18.90 6.39 16.30
C GLU A 169 -17.55 6.70 15.64
N VAL A 170 -16.67 5.71 15.49
CA VAL A 170 -15.35 5.85 14.87
C VAL A 170 -15.40 5.75 13.34
N GLY A 171 -16.49 5.26 12.74
CA GLY A 171 -16.75 5.18 11.30
C GLY A 171 -15.54 4.87 10.40
N GLY A 172 -15.77 4.40 9.21
CA GLY A 172 -14.69 4.25 8.23
C GLY A 172 -14.18 5.60 7.74
N LYS A 173 -12.86 5.73 7.50
CA LYS A 173 -12.23 6.95 6.99
C LYS A 173 -11.49 6.68 5.69
N ILE A 174 -11.64 7.59 4.73
CA ILE A 174 -10.91 7.58 3.47
C ILE A 174 -10.07 8.87 3.40
N ILE A 175 -8.78 8.73 3.13
CA ILE A 175 -7.85 9.83 2.93
C ILE A 175 -7.24 9.69 1.54
N LEU A 176 -7.36 10.73 0.73
CA LEU A 176 -6.76 10.82 -0.60
C LEU A 176 -5.85 12.06 -0.62
N GLU A 177 -4.56 11.86 -0.89
CA GLU A 177 -3.54 12.92 -0.88
C GLU A 177 -2.69 12.84 -2.14
N GLY A 178 -2.63 13.93 -2.89
CA GLY A 178 -1.81 14.09 -4.08
C GLY A 178 -1.97 15.50 -4.64
N ASP A 179 -1.09 15.92 -5.55
CA ASP A 179 -1.21 17.21 -6.24
C ASP A 179 -2.41 17.23 -7.18
N GLU A 180 -2.79 16.06 -7.69
CA GLU A 180 -3.98 15.84 -8.52
C GLU A 180 -4.72 14.61 -8.01
N VAL A 181 -6.00 14.75 -7.69
CA VAL A 181 -6.88 13.67 -7.24
C VAL A 181 -8.10 13.63 -8.15
N THR A 182 -8.31 12.47 -8.81
CA THR A 182 -9.47 12.22 -9.67
C THR A 182 -10.29 11.06 -9.09
N LEU A 183 -11.61 11.26 -9.00
CA LEU A 183 -12.59 10.29 -8.50
C LEU A 183 -13.49 9.80 -9.62
#